data_2e8efb1c14c275d7341b3f7f3d9ada9b
#
_entry.id   2e8efb1c14c275d7341b3f7f3d9ada9b
#
_cell.length_a   1.000
_cell.length_b   1.000
_cell.length_c   1.000
_cell.angle_alpha   90.00
_cell.angle_beta   90.00
_cell.angle_gamma   90.00
#
_symmetry.space_group_name_H-M   'P 1'
#
loop_
_entity.id
_entity.type
_entity.pdbx_description
1 polymer ?
#
loop_
_entity_poly.entity_id
_entity_poly.type
_entity_poly.pdbx_seq_one_letter_code
_entity_poly.pdbx_strand_id
1 'polypeptide(L)'
;MIFPALEMAVDDDIIRKNPAKGSISDYGRQAEEREALTIPQQEKLLEFVKQSNVYNTYYPMLTIMIGTGLRCGELIGLTWKDVDTKARRLNVDHQLIYKNYGDGCRFHISTPKTDSGVRVIPMTQDVQKAFEEQRKINFMLAKDKSLEVDGYSGFVFTAKSGRPLMPYGVSSALYNIVDAYNKQEVQRAKKEHRKAELLPKISARVMRHTACTRMAECRMDIKVLQYIMGHAHIDVTMEVYNHLGDRARIESEIAKLDSMAVNF
;
A
#
# COMPACT_ATOMS: atom_id res chain seq x y z
N MET A 1 18.95 -15.64 -9.06
CA MET A 1 20.27 -15.31 -9.62
C MET A 1 20.86 -16.41 -10.51
N ILE A 2 20.33 -17.63 -10.52
CA ILE A 2 20.84 -18.74 -11.38
C ILE A 2 20.47 -18.54 -12.86
N PHE A 3 19.24 -18.05 -13.16
CA PHE A 3 18.76 -17.90 -14.53
C PHE A 3 19.65 -17.01 -15.42
N PRO A 4 20.04 -15.77 -15.03
CA PRO A 4 20.91 -14.93 -15.84
C PRO A 4 22.31 -15.54 -16.05
N ALA A 5 22.86 -16.23 -15.05
CA ALA A 5 24.15 -16.89 -15.19
C ALA A 5 24.10 -18.05 -16.20
N LEU A 6 22.99 -18.77 -16.25
CA LEU A 6 22.78 -19.82 -17.23
C LEU A 6 22.50 -19.26 -18.64
N GLU A 7 21.85 -18.09 -18.76
CA GLU A 7 21.73 -17.40 -20.05
C GLU A 7 23.12 -16.97 -20.57
N MET A 8 23.97 -16.37 -19.73
CA MET A 8 25.35 -16.06 -20.11
C MET A 8 26.12 -17.29 -20.58
N ALA A 9 25.94 -18.43 -19.90
CA ALA A 9 26.58 -19.68 -20.30
C ALA A 9 26.06 -20.22 -21.65
N VAL A 10 24.82 -19.90 -22.04
CA VAL A 10 24.29 -20.17 -23.39
C VAL A 10 24.90 -19.21 -24.41
N ASP A 11 24.97 -17.92 -24.09
CA ASP A 11 25.53 -16.87 -24.95
C ASP A 11 27.05 -17.12 -25.23
N ASP A 12 27.75 -17.70 -24.23
CA ASP A 12 29.18 -18.09 -24.32
C ASP A 12 29.40 -19.51 -24.92
N ASP A 13 28.37 -20.15 -25.49
CA ASP A 13 28.40 -21.52 -26.06
C ASP A 13 28.89 -22.62 -25.08
N ILE A 14 28.84 -22.38 -23.78
CA ILE A 14 29.22 -23.35 -22.73
C ILE A 14 28.13 -24.41 -22.57
N ILE A 15 26.84 -24.02 -22.66
CA ILE A 15 25.69 -24.92 -22.64
C ILE A 15 24.75 -24.62 -23.80
N ARG A 16 24.14 -25.66 -24.38
CA ARG A 16 23.28 -25.52 -25.57
C ARG A 16 21.93 -24.83 -25.30
N LYS A 17 21.43 -24.90 -24.08
CA LYS A 17 20.17 -24.28 -23.66
C LYS A 17 20.16 -24.04 -22.16
N ASN A 18 19.46 -23.02 -21.73
CA ASN A 18 19.27 -22.74 -20.31
C ASN A 18 18.28 -23.79 -19.70
N PRO A 19 18.74 -24.68 -18.81
CA PRO A 19 17.87 -25.68 -18.19
C PRO A 19 16.82 -25.09 -17.24
N ALA A 20 16.98 -23.82 -16.80
CA ALA A 20 16.02 -23.13 -15.97
C ALA A 20 14.91 -22.42 -16.76
N LYS A 21 14.96 -22.44 -18.09
CA LYS A 21 13.97 -21.79 -18.95
C LYS A 21 12.67 -22.58 -18.95
N GLY A 22 11.60 -21.97 -18.44
CA GLY A 22 10.26 -22.55 -18.38
C GLY A 22 10.00 -23.55 -17.25
N SER A 23 11.01 -23.89 -16.43
CA SER A 23 10.87 -24.99 -15.45
C SER A 23 10.24 -24.60 -14.12
N ILE A 24 10.10 -23.31 -13.81
CA ILE A 24 9.62 -22.84 -12.48
C ILE A 24 8.15 -22.43 -12.50
N SER A 25 7.63 -21.96 -13.63
CA SER A 25 6.23 -21.54 -13.77
C SER A 25 5.23 -22.67 -13.50
N ASP A 26 5.58 -23.91 -13.86
CA ASP A 26 4.68 -25.06 -13.81
C ASP A 26 4.67 -25.76 -12.45
N TYR A 27 5.64 -25.46 -11.58
CA TYR A 27 5.81 -26.10 -10.27
C TYR A 27 5.52 -25.17 -9.09
N GLY A 28 5.19 -23.89 -9.34
CA GLY A 28 4.79 -22.93 -8.31
C GLY A 28 3.37 -23.22 -7.80
N ARG A 29 3.16 -23.27 -6.47
CA ARG A 29 1.79 -23.08 -5.96
C ARG A 29 1.29 -21.74 -6.49
N GLN A 30 0.11 -21.73 -7.13
CA GLN A 30 -0.58 -20.47 -7.43
C GLN A 30 -0.62 -19.65 -6.15
N ALA A 31 -0.03 -18.45 -6.21
CA ALA A 31 -0.10 -17.53 -5.08
C ALA A 31 -1.59 -17.24 -4.82
N GLU A 32 -2.03 -17.39 -3.57
CA GLU A 32 -3.37 -16.95 -3.20
C GLU A 32 -3.57 -15.50 -3.68
N GLU A 33 -4.54 -15.29 -4.55
CA GLU A 33 -4.93 -13.95 -4.96
C GLU A 33 -5.35 -13.17 -3.72
N ARG A 34 -4.61 -12.11 -3.44
CA ARG A 34 -4.91 -11.23 -2.32
C ARG A 34 -5.89 -10.17 -2.83
N GLU A 35 -7.15 -10.41 -2.59
CA GLU A 35 -8.22 -9.50 -2.95
C GLU A 35 -8.10 -8.16 -2.20
N ALA A 36 -8.54 -7.10 -2.86
CA ALA A 36 -8.77 -5.81 -2.23
C ALA A 36 -9.93 -5.94 -1.21
N LEU A 37 -9.90 -5.13 -0.17
CA LEU A 37 -11.05 -5.04 0.74
C LEU A 37 -12.26 -4.55 -0.04
N THR A 38 -13.42 -5.13 0.22
CA THR A 38 -14.68 -4.56 -0.24
C THR A 38 -14.96 -3.24 0.48
N ILE A 39 -15.83 -2.38 -0.08
CA ILE A 39 -16.20 -1.11 0.56
C ILE A 39 -16.70 -1.34 2.00
N PRO A 40 -17.63 -2.28 2.27
CA PRO A 40 -18.09 -2.53 3.63
C PRO A 40 -16.98 -3.02 4.57
N GLN A 41 -16.02 -3.84 4.07
CA GLN A 41 -14.89 -4.29 4.89
C GLN A 41 -13.95 -3.14 5.25
N GLN A 42 -13.68 -2.25 4.29
CA GLN A 42 -12.88 -1.05 4.52
C GLN A 42 -13.53 -0.12 5.54
N GLU A 43 -14.83 0.13 5.42
CA GLU A 43 -15.59 0.98 6.35
C GLU A 43 -15.56 0.39 7.77
N LYS A 44 -15.84 -0.91 7.91
CA LYS A 44 -15.78 -1.60 9.21
C LYS A 44 -14.40 -1.52 9.85
N LEU A 45 -13.34 -1.71 9.07
CA LEU A 45 -11.96 -1.57 9.55
C LEU A 45 -11.70 -0.16 10.10
N LEU A 46 -12.00 0.86 9.31
CA LEU A 46 -11.74 2.26 9.66
C LEU A 46 -12.59 2.71 10.85
N GLU A 47 -13.87 2.34 10.87
CA GLU A 47 -14.77 2.66 11.96
C GLU A 47 -14.32 2.01 13.27
N PHE A 48 -14.00 0.71 13.25
CA PHE A 48 -13.47 -0.01 14.41
C PHE A 48 -12.22 0.66 14.96
N VAL A 49 -11.26 0.99 14.10
CA VAL A 49 -10.01 1.63 14.52
C VAL A 49 -10.28 3.01 15.09
N LYS A 50 -11.14 3.81 14.48
CA LYS A 50 -11.50 5.15 14.91
C LYS A 50 -12.16 5.17 16.30
N GLN A 51 -13.02 4.19 16.57
CA GLN A 51 -13.75 4.07 17.86
C GLN A 51 -12.95 3.38 18.96
N SER A 52 -11.86 2.70 18.62
CA SER A 52 -11.07 1.93 19.59
C SER A 52 -10.19 2.82 20.45
N ASN A 53 -10.26 2.66 21.77
CA ASN A 53 -9.35 3.32 22.71
C ASN A 53 -7.89 2.83 22.60
N VAL A 54 -7.68 1.65 21.99
CA VAL A 54 -6.36 1.01 21.84
C VAL A 54 -5.75 1.30 20.47
N TYR A 55 -6.57 1.34 19.43
CA TYR A 55 -6.10 1.38 18.05
C TYR A 55 -6.34 2.70 17.34
N ASN A 56 -7.02 3.68 17.94
CA ASN A 56 -7.34 4.97 17.32
C ASN A 56 -6.12 5.72 16.79
N THR A 57 -4.96 5.58 17.42
CA THR A 57 -3.71 6.19 16.97
C THR A 57 -3.22 5.66 15.61
N TYR A 58 -3.73 4.52 15.15
CA TYR A 58 -3.44 3.97 13.82
C TYR A 58 -4.40 4.48 12.73
N TYR A 59 -5.51 5.13 13.11
CA TYR A 59 -6.50 5.63 12.14
C TYR A 59 -5.90 6.52 11.07
N PRO A 60 -5.06 7.53 11.39
CA PRO A 60 -4.41 8.37 10.38
C PRO A 60 -3.52 7.55 9.44
N MET A 61 -2.75 6.60 9.96
CA MET A 61 -1.89 5.75 9.13
C MET A 61 -2.70 4.93 8.12
N LEU A 62 -3.80 4.31 8.55
CA LEU A 62 -4.65 3.52 7.65
C LEU A 62 -5.33 4.39 6.60
N THR A 63 -5.80 5.58 6.97
CA THR A 63 -6.38 6.54 6.03
C THR A 63 -5.37 6.97 4.97
N ILE A 64 -4.13 7.26 5.38
CA ILE A 64 -3.05 7.61 4.46
C ILE A 64 -2.73 6.44 3.53
N MET A 65 -2.64 5.20 4.04
CA MET A 65 -2.38 4.02 3.21
C MET A 65 -3.43 3.84 2.12
N ILE A 66 -4.72 3.96 2.46
CA ILE A 66 -5.83 3.80 1.51
C ILE A 66 -5.90 4.98 0.54
N GLY A 67 -5.69 6.20 1.03
CA GLY A 67 -5.82 7.39 0.20
C GLY A 67 -4.64 7.69 -0.72
N THR A 68 -3.47 7.05 -0.48
CA THR A 68 -2.25 7.29 -1.27
C THR A 68 -1.70 6.07 -1.99
N GLY A 69 -2.05 4.87 -1.53
CA GLY A 69 -1.51 3.62 -2.06
C GLY A 69 0.00 3.44 -1.88
N LEU A 70 0.63 4.11 -0.94
CA LEU A 70 2.07 4.00 -0.67
C LEU A 70 2.50 2.56 -0.40
N ARG A 71 3.71 2.21 -0.85
CA ARG A 71 4.37 0.97 -0.42
C ARG A 71 4.73 1.07 1.06
N CYS A 72 4.79 -0.07 1.74
CA CYS A 72 5.12 -0.10 3.17
C CYS A 72 6.42 0.65 3.49
N GLY A 73 7.48 0.43 2.71
CA GLY A 73 8.76 1.11 2.88
C GLY A 73 8.70 2.62 2.62
N GLU A 74 7.91 3.05 1.63
CA GLU A 74 7.64 4.47 1.36
C GLU A 74 6.89 5.10 2.54
N LEU A 75 5.82 4.46 3.02
CA LEU A 75 5.02 4.94 4.15
C LEU A 75 5.86 5.16 5.41
N ILE A 76 6.64 4.15 5.83
CA ILE A 76 7.44 4.24 7.05
C ILE A 76 8.69 5.11 6.89
N GLY A 77 9.11 5.36 5.64
CA GLY A 77 10.20 6.25 5.27
C GLY A 77 9.81 7.73 5.26
N LEU A 78 8.51 8.05 5.20
CA LEU A 78 8.05 9.44 5.14
C LEU A 78 8.60 10.27 6.28
N THR A 79 9.13 11.43 5.94
CA THR A 79 9.49 12.50 6.88
C THR A 79 8.53 13.67 6.78
N TRP A 80 8.51 14.55 7.77
CA TRP A 80 7.67 15.75 7.72
C TRP A 80 8.10 16.75 6.65
N LYS A 81 9.29 16.59 6.06
CA LYS A 81 9.77 17.40 4.91
C LYS A 81 9.06 17.00 3.61
N ASP A 82 8.60 15.75 3.53
CA ASP A 82 7.91 15.21 2.35
C ASP A 82 6.44 15.59 2.29
N VAL A 83 5.88 16.12 3.40
CA VAL A 83 4.45 16.37 3.57
C VAL A 83 4.16 17.87 3.56
N ASP A 84 3.69 18.38 2.43
CA ASP A 84 3.14 19.74 2.32
C ASP A 84 1.62 19.71 2.47
N THR A 85 1.15 19.91 3.70
CA THR A 85 -0.29 19.94 4.00
C THR A 85 -0.99 21.19 3.42
N LYS A 86 -0.28 22.30 3.21
CA LYS A 86 -0.85 23.53 2.64
C LYS A 86 -1.10 23.37 1.14
N ALA A 87 -0.10 22.90 0.39
CA ALA A 87 -0.23 22.62 -1.02
C ALA A 87 -0.93 21.27 -1.31
N ARG A 88 -1.22 20.47 -0.28
CA ARG A 88 -1.77 19.11 -0.38
C ARG A 88 -0.95 18.22 -1.31
N ARG A 89 0.36 18.19 -1.09
CA ARG A 89 1.32 17.39 -1.87
C ARG A 89 2.15 16.51 -0.95
N LEU A 90 2.35 15.27 -1.40
CA LEU A 90 3.18 14.29 -0.74
C LEU A 90 4.31 13.90 -1.70
N ASN A 91 5.56 14.19 -1.32
CA ASN A 91 6.72 13.79 -2.08
C ASN A 91 7.11 12.35 -1.72
N VAL A 92 7.38 11.52 -2.73
CA VAL A 92 7.80 10.12 -2.56
C VAL A 92 9.04 9.92 -3.41
N ASP A 93 10.21 9.98 -2.80
CA ASP A 93 11.52 9.88 -3.47
C ASP A 93 12.45 8.87 -2.79
N HIS A 94 12.02 8.30 -1.67
CA HIS A 94 12.79 7.34 -0.89
C HIS A 94 11.88 6.33 -0.17
N GLN A 95 12.50 5.31 0.38
CA GLN A 95 11.86 4.31 1.23
C GLN A 95 12.80 3.91 2.38
N LEU A 96 12.22 3.55 3.50
CA LEU A 96 12.94 2.99 4.63
C LEU A 96 12.95 1.45 4.53
N ILE A 97 14.11 0.86 4.67
CA ILE A 97 14.30 -0.60 4.70
C ILE A 97 15.06 -1.01 5.96
N TYR A 98 14.82 -2.23 6.41
CA TYR A 98 15.58 -2.83 7.52
C TYR A 98 16.30 -4.06 7.01
N LYS A 99 17.61 -3.99 6.88
CA LYS A 99 18.39 -5.03 6.22
C LYS A 99 19.82 -5.09 6.80
N ASN A 100 20.42 -6.29 6.68
CA ASN A 100 21.85 -6.50 6.96
C ASN A 100 22.63 -6.42 5.64
N TYR A 101 23.58 -5.50 5.58
CA TYR A 101 24.53 -5.37 4.48
C TYR A 101 25.95 -5.83 4.86
N GLY A 102 26.11 -6.57 5.97
CA GLY A 102 27.37 -7.12 6.43
C GLY A 102 27.78 -6.66 7.83
N ASP A 103 27.12 -5.60 8.34
CA ASP A 103 27.39 -4.95 9.63
C ASP A 103 26.24 -5.08 10.64
N GLY A 104 25.38 -6.07 10.45
CA GLY A 104 24.18 -6.29 11.26
C GLY A 104 22.91 -5.69 10.64
N CYS A 105 21.75 -6.07 11.19
CA CYS A 105 20.47 -5.55 10.75
C CYS A 105 20.27 -4.13 11.28
N ARG A 106 20.10 -3.16 10.37
CA ARG A 106 19.78 -1.77 10.70
C ARG A 106 18.86 -1.13 9.67
N PHE A 107 18.36 0.05 10.00
CA PHE A 107 17.61 0.85 9.05
C PHE A 107 18.54 1.49 8.02
N HIS A 108 18.03 1.56 6.79
CA HIS A 108 18.66 2.27 5.69
C HIS A 108 17.62 3.02 4.89
N ILE A 109 18.01 4.16 4.35
CA ILE A 109 17.24 4.81 3.30
C ILE A 109 17.66 4.23 1.94
N SER A 110 16.70 3.91 1.12
CA SER A 110 16.91 3.42 -0.25
C SER A 110 16.10 4.28 -1.22
N THR A 111 16.74 4.71 -2.28
CA THR A 111 16.04 5.36 -3.40
C THR A 111 15.23 4.32 -4.18
N PRO A 112 14.13 4.71 -4.85
CA PRO A 112 13.41 3.82 -5.75
C PRO A 112 14.33 3.29 -6.86
N LYS A 113 14.13 2.02 -7.23
CA LYS A 113 14.93 1.39 -8.30
C LYS A 113 14.64 1.92 -9.70
N THR A 114 13.52 2.62 -9.88
CA THR A 114 13.04 3.16 -11.16
C THR A 114 12.60 4.59 -10.97
N ASP A 115 12.71 5.41 -12.01
CA ASP A 115 12.25 6.80 -12.03
C ASP A 115 10.75 6.92 -11.71
N SER A 116 9.95 5.91 -12.07
CA SER A 116 8.52 5.83 -11.72
C SER A 116 8.26 5.77 -10.22
N GLY A 117 9.28 5.42 -9.42
CA GLY A 117 9.20 5.41 -7.95
C GLY A 117 9.25 6.81 -7.34
N VAL A 118 9.88 7.78 -8.04
CA VAL A 118 9.95 9.18 -7.61
C VAL A 118 8.73 9.93 -8.15
N ARG A 119 7.90 10.43 -7.24
CA ARG A 119 6.63 11.05 -7.63
C ARG A 119 6.08 11.97 -6.56
N VAL A 120 5.21 12.89 -6.98
CA VAL A 120 4.44 13.76 -6.09
C VAL A 120 2.98 13.35 -6.13
N ILE A 121 2.43 12.91 -5.00
CA ILE A 121 1.04 12.47 -4.89
C ILE A 121 0.20 13.65 -4.37
N PRO A 122 -0.83 14.10 -5.11
CA PRO A 122 -1.82 15.04 -4.57
C PRO A 122 -2.63 14.37 -3.45
N MET A 123 -2.85 15.09 -2.36
CA MET A 123 -3.60 14.57 -1.23
C MET A 123 -5.09 14.97 -1.31
N THR A 124 -5.96 14.01 -1.04
CA THR A 124 -7.37 14.31 -0.75
C THR A 124 -7.49 15.04 0.58
N GLN A 125 -8.64 15.67 0.86
CA GLN A 125 -8.88 16.34 2.14
C GLN A 125 -8.74 15.39 3.33
N ASP A 126 -9.17 14.14 3.19
CA ASP A 126 -9.10 13.16 4.28
C ASP A 126 -7.65 12.74 4.56
N VAL A 127 -6.83 12.59 3.53
CA VAL A 127 -5.39 12.33 3.68
C VAL A 127 -4.69 13.52 4.34
N GLN A 128 -5.01 14.75 3.94
CA GLN A 128 -4.51 15.97 4.58
C GLN A 128 -4.83 15.99 6.07
N LYS A 129 -6.12 15.81 6.44
CA LYS A 129 -6.57 15.75 7.84
C LYS A 129 -5.88 14.63 8.61
N ALA A 130 -5.67 13.47 7.98
CA ALA A 130 -4.97 12.35 8.60
C ALA A 130 -3.50 12.71 8.93
N PHE A 131 -2.78 13.43 8.07
CA PHE A 131 -1.45 13.92 8.39
C PHE A 131 -1.46 14.95 9.52
N GLU A 132 -2.44 15.85 9.54
CA GLU A 132 -2.59 16.84 10.63
C GLU A 132 -2.88 16.14 11.98
N GLU A 133 -3.72 15.12 11.97
CA GLU A 133 -4.00 14.30 13.16
C GLU A 133 -2.77 13.50 13.60
N GLN A 134 -2.03 12.90 12.65
CA GLN A 134 -0.79 12.22 12.96
C GLN A 134 0.25 13.15 13.59
N ARG A 135 0.30 14.40 13.16
CA ARG A 135 1.19 15.42 13.77
C ARG A 135 0.81 15.71 15.22
N LYS A 136 -0.50 15.80 15.52
CA LYS A 136 -1.00 15.96 16.90
C LYS A 136 -0.66 14.76 17.77
N ILE A 137 -0.86 13.54 17.25
CA ILE A 137 -0.50 12.30 17.96
C ILE A 137 1.00 12.27 18.27
N ASN A 138 1.86 12.61 17.30
CA ASN A 138 3.30 12.64 17.53
C ASN A 138 3.70 13.70 18.57
N PHE A 139 3.04 14.84 18.59
CA PHE A 139 3.24 15.87 19.59
C PHE A 139 2.83 15.41 20.99
N MET A 140 1.62 14.85 21.12
CA MET A 140 1.10 14.36 22.42
C MET A 140 1.94 13.23 23.01
N LEU A 141 2.51 12.37 22.15
CA LEU A 141 3.35 11.25 22.58
C LEU A 141 4.82 11.66 22.79
N ALA A 142 5.14 12.97 22.73
CA ALA A 142 6.49 13.51 22.87
C ALA A 142 7.57 12.73 22.10
N LYS A 143 7.22 12.30 20.89
CA LYS A 143 8.09 11.45 20.08
C LYS A 143 9.39 12.17 19.72
N ASP A 144 10.51 11.51 19.99
CA ASP A 144 11.83 12.02 19.67
C ASP A 144 11.97 12.26 18.15
N LYS A 145 12.42 13.46 17.79
CA LYS A 145 12.65 13.87 16.41
C LYS A 145 14.14 13.82 16.04
N SER A 146 15.00 13.53 17.01
CA SER A 146 16.46 13.57 16.83
C SER A 146 17.02 12.36 16.09
N LEU A 147 16.22 11.29 15.95
CA LEU A 147 16.68 10.10 15.28
C LEU A 147 16.89 10.34 13.80
N GLU A 148 18.11 10.08 13.36
CA GLU A 148 18.53 10.18 11.97
C GLU A 148 18.89 8.80 11.41
N VAL A 149 18.49 8.55 10.17
CA VAL A 149 18.86 7.36 9.38
C VAL A 149 19.34 7.84 8.02
N ASP A 150 20.62 7.63 7.71
CA ASP A 150 21.26 7.99 6.44
C ASP A 150 20.97 9.46 6.02
N GLY A 151 21.02 10.42 6.96
CA GLY A 151 20.76 11.85 6.73
C GLY A 151 19.27 12.25 6.79
N TYR A 152 18.33 11.31 6.99
CA TYR A 152 16.91 11.59 7.12
C TYR A 152 16.46 11.57 8.57
N SER A 153 15.70 12.58 8.96
CA SER A 153 15.15 12.73 10.32
C SER A 153 13.72 13.25 10.30
N GLY A 154 13.04 13.19 11.45
CA GLY A 154 11.68 13.68 11.57
C GLY A 154 10.65 12.78 10.88
N PHE A 155 10.81 11.47 11.02
CA PHE A 155 9.89 10.48 10.46
C PHE A 155 8.44 10.69 10.93
N VAL A 156 7.48 10.54 10.01
CA VAL A 156 6.05 10.71 10.29
C VAL A 156 5.55 9.57 11.19
N PHE A 157 5.95 8.33 10.89
CA PHE A 157 5.53 7.14 11.62
C PHE A 157 6.69 6.57 12.41
N THR A 158 6.58 6.62 13.73
CA THR A 158 7.59 6.12 14.66
C THR A 158 6.97 5.19 15.67
N ALA A 159 7.75 4.24 16.19
CA ALA A 159 7.38 3.43 17.33
C ALA A 159 7.27 4.28 18.61
N LYS A 160 6.76 3.70 19.70
CA LYS A 160 6.71 4.39 21.02
C LYS A 160 8.10 4.80 21.53
N SER A 161 9.14 4.07 21.12
CA SER A 161 10.54 4.37 21.46
C SER A 161 11.16 5.55 20.70
N GLY A 162 10.40 6.22 19.80
CA GLY A 162 10.92 7.26 18.91
C GLY A 162 11.63 6.73 17.66
N ARG A 163 12.00 5.44 17.61
CA ARG A 163 12.64 4.83 16.43
C ARG A 163 11.67 4.78 15.25
N PRO A 164 12.15 4.79 14.00
CA PRO A 164 11.31 4.57 12.84
C PRO A 164 10.50 3.30 12.97
N LEU A 165 9.30 3.30 12.41
CA LEU A 165 8.45 2.11 12.43
C LEU A 165 9.05 1.04 11.53
N MET A 166 9.15 -0.19 12.03
CA MET A 166 9.63 -1.32 11.22
C MET A 166 8.54 -1.81 10.27
N PRO A 167 8.90 -2.33 9.08
CA PRO A 167 7.93 -2.97 8.16
C PRO A 167 7.10 -4.06 8.86
N TYR A 168 7.74 -4.84 9.74
CA TYR A 168 7.07 -5.82 10.58
C TYR A 168 6.07 -5.18 11.55
N GLY A 169 6.38 -3.99 12.09
CA GLY A 169 5.49 -3.26 13.00
C GLY A 169 4.16 -2.88 12.35
N VAL A 170 4.18 -2.47 11.07
CA VAL A 170 2.95 -2.21 10.30
C VAL A 170 2.13 -3.50 10.14
N SER A 171 2.79 -4.60 9.78
CA SER A 171 2.12 -5.90 9.61
C SER A 171 1.52 -6.41 10.91
N SER A 172 2.24 -6.28 12.03
CA SER A 172 1.75 -6.66 13.35
C SER A 172 0.58 -5.80 13.80
N ALA A 173 0.62 -4.48 13.55
CA ALA A 173 -0.48 -3.59 13.88
C ALA A 173 -1.75 -3.98 13.12
N LEU A 174 -1.65 -4.20 11.80
CA LEU A 174 -2.78 -4.65 10.97
C LEU A 174 -3.33 -5.99 11.45
N TYR A 175 -2.46 -6.96 11.74
CA TYR A 175 -2.86 -8.26 12.27
C TYR A 175 -3.64 -8.12 13.59
N ASN A 176 -3.10 -7.36 14.55
CA ASN A 176 -3.72 -7.19 15.87
C ASN A 176 -5.06 -6.45 15.77
N ILE A 177 -5.19 -5.46 14.88
CA ILE A 177 -6.44 -4.73 14.63
C ILE A 177 -7.51 -5.70 14.09
N VAL A 178 -7.17 -6.50 13.07
CA VAL A 178 -8.09 -7.47 12.46
C VAL A 178 -8.49 -8.55 13.45
N ASP A 179 -7.54 -9.10 14.21
CA ASP A 179 -7.79 -10.12 15.22
C ASP A 179 -8.73 -9.59 16.32
N ALA A 180 -8.49 -8.37 16.81
CA ALA A 180 -9.34 -7.73 17.80
C ALA A 180 -10.76 -7.46 17.29
N TYR A 181 -10.89 -6.93 16.05
CA TYR A 181 -12.19 -6.77 15.40
C TYR A 181 -12.93 -8.10 15.29
N ASN A 182 -12.27 -9.12 14.73
CA ASN A 182 -12.89 -10.41 14.50
C ASN A 182 -13.34 -11.09 15.79
N LYS A 183 -12.55 -11.01 16.86
CA LYS A 183 -12.93 -11.50 18.19
C LYS A 183 -14.16 -10.79 18.73
N GLN A 184 -14.20 -9.46 18.61
CA GLN A 184 -15.35 -8.68 19.08
C GLN A 184 -16.61 -8.98 18.23
N GLU A 185 -16.45 -9.07 16.91
CA GLU A 185 -17.55 -9.35 15.99
C GLU A 185 -18.16 -10.75 16.22
N VAL A 186 -17.34 -11.78 16.46
CA VAL A 186 -17.84 -13.12 16.82
C VAL A 186 -18.69 -13.09 18.08
N GLN A 187 -18.25 -12.36 19.10
CA GLN A 187 -19.02 -12.23 20.34
C GLN A 187 -20.32 -11.46 20.15
N ARG A 188 -20.29 -10.38 19.36
CA ARG A 188 -21.47 -9.57 19.02
C ARG A 188 -22.48 -10.38 18.20
N ALA A 189 -22.01 -11.04 17.14
CA ALA A 189 -22.86 -11.86 16.27
C ALA A 189 -23.54 -13.00 17.04
N LYS A 190 -22.82 -13.63 18.01
CA LYS A 190 -23.40 -14.64 18.90
C LYS A 190 -24.51 -14.09 19.77
N LYS A 191 -24.38 -12.88 20.32
CA LYS A 191 -25.41 -12.23 21.12
C LYS A 191 -26.62 -11.82 20.29
N GLU A 192 -26.38 -11.41 19.04
CA GLU A 192 -27.40 -10.95 18.09
C GLU A 192 -28.02 -12.11 17.27
N HIS A 193 -27.61 -13.35 17.52
CA HIS A 193 -28.06 -14.55 16.79
C HIS A 193 -27.93 -14.44 15.25
N ARG A 194 -26.85 -13.82 14.79
CA ARG A 194 -26.55 -13.66 13.35
C ARG A 194 -25.18 -14.26 12.98
N LYS A 195 -24.91 -14.36 11.68
CA LYS A 195 -23.58 -14.74 11.19
C LYS A 195 -22.56 -13.60 11.43
N ALA A 196 -21.38 -13.94 11.93
CA ALA A 196 -20.30 -13.00 12.08
C ALA A 196 -19.75 -12.53 10.72
N GLU A 197 -19.53 -11.22 10.60
CA GLU A 197 -18.97 -10.59 9.40
C GLU A 197 -17.50 -10.26 9.63
N LEU A 198 -16.64 -11.26 9.38
CA LEU A 198 -15.22 -11.17 9.68
C LEU A 198 -14.46 -10.39 8.62
N LEU A 199 -13.44 -9.66 9.06
CA LEU A 199 -12.43 -9.08 8.17
C LEU A 199 -11.43 -10.16 7.73
N PRO A 200 -11.00 -10.14 6.46
CA PRO A 200 -9.97 -11.04 5.97
C PRO A 200 -8.60 -10.67 6.56
N LYS A 201 -7.59 -11.50 6.29
CA LYS A 201 -6.21 -11.16 6.64
C LYS A 201 -5.75 -9.93 5.87
N ILE A 202 -5.42 -8.85 6.58
CA ILE A 202 -5.00 -7.58 6.01
C ILE A 202 -3.48 -7.40 6.18
N SER A 203 -2.83 -7.00 5.11
CA SER A 203 -1.40 -6.64 5.09
C SER A 203 -1.22 -5.28 4.43
N ALA A 204 -0.04 -4.67 4.55
CA ALA A 204 0.27 -3.42 3.86
C ALA A 204 0.08 -3.54 2.33
N ARG A 205 0.32 -4.72 1.76
CA ARG A 205 0.08 -4.99 0.35
C ARG A 205 -1.42 -5.01 0.01
N VAL A 206 -2.26 -5.62 0.86
CA VAL A 206 -3.73 -5.59 0.72
C VAL A 206 -4.24 -4.15 0.80
N MET A 207 -3.75 -3.34 1.75
CA MET A 207 -4.12 -1.93 1.86
C MET A 207 -3.79 -1.14 0.60
N ARG A 208 -2.59 -1.34 0.04
CA ARG A 208 -2.19 -0.72 -1.22
C ARG A 208 -3.04 -1.20 -2.41
N HIS A 209 -3.34 -2.50 -2.47
CA HIS A 209 -4.22 -3.06 -3.50
C HIS A 209 -5.62 -2.46 -3.39
N THR A 210 -6.16 -2.36 -2.18
CA THR A 210 -7.43 -1.68 -1.90
C THR A 210 -7.42 -0.23 -2.38
N ALA A 211 -6.35 0.53 -2.10
CA ALA A 211 -6.20 1.90 -2.59
C ALA A 211 -6.26 1.98 -4.12
N CYS A 212 -5.51 1.10 -4.82
CA CYS A 212 -5.51 1.01 -6.27
C CYS A 212 -6.91 0.72 -6.82
N THR A 213 -7.59 -0.27 -6.23
CA THR A 213 -8.97 -0.65 -6.61
C THR A 213 -9.96 0.49 -6.40
N ARG A 214 -9.91 1.21 -5.25
CA ARG A 214 -10.79 2.37 -4.99
C ARG A 214 -10.59 3.49 -6.03
N MET A 215 -9.33 3.80 -6.35
CA MET A 215 -9.01 4.80 -7.37
C MET A 215 -9.50 4.38 -8.77
N ALA A 216 -9.36 3.10 -9.12
CA ALA A 216 -9.85 2.56 -10.37
C ALA A 216 -11.40 2.55 -10.45
N GLU A 217 -12.09 2.20 -9.35
CA GLU A 217 -13.57 2.28 -9.24
C GLU A 217 -14.09 3.72 -9.39
N CYS A 218 -13.32 4.71 -8.92
CA CYS A 218 -13.61 6.13 -9.17
C CYS A 218 -13.31 6.58 -10.60
N ARG A 219 -13.02 5.65 -11.53
CA ARG A 219 -12.70 5.93 -12.94
C ARG A 219 -11.52 6.88 -13.12
N MET A 220 -10.54 6.80 -12.23
CA MET A 220 -9.29 7.55 -12.40
C MET A 220 -8.61 7.10 -13.70
N ASP A 221 -8.07 8.03 -14.47
CA ASP A 221 -7.30 7.71 -15.67
C ASP A 221 -6.17 6.71 -15.33
N ILE A 222 -5.99 5.70 -16.18
CA ILE A 222 -5.07 4.59 -15.90
C ILE A 222 -3.61 5.06 -15.82
N LYS A 223 -3.22 6.08 -16.59
CA LYS A 223 -1.87 6.64 -16.55
C LYS A 223 -1.65 7.44 -15.26
N VAL A 224 -2.68 8.18 -14.81
CA VAL A 224 -2.66 8.89 -13.55
C VAL A 224 -2.56 7.88 -12.40
N LEU A 225 -3.34 6.80 -12.43
CA LEU A 225 -3.27 5.73 -11.43
C LEU A 225 -1.90 5.05 -11.43
N GLN A 226 -1.36 4.71 -12.60
CA GLN A 226 0.00 4.17 -12.75
C GLN A 226 1.04 5.07 -12.08
N TYR A 227 0.96 6.39 -12.33
CA TYR A 227 1.84 7.40 -11.74
C TYR A 227 1.70 7.44 -10.21
N ILE A 228 0.47 7.58 -9.67
CA ILE A 228 0.22 7.65 -8.22
C ILE A 228 0.76 6.40 -7.53
N MET A 229 0.50 5.23 -8.12
CA MET A 229 0.97 3.96 -7.57
C MET A 229 2.48 3.74 -7.75
N GLY A 230 3.14 4.48 -8.65
CA GLY A 230 4.56 4.28 -8.96
C GLY A 230 4.84 2.90 -9.55
N HIS A 231 3.97 2.45 -10.47
CA HIS A 231 4.16 1.19 -11.19
C HIS A 231 5.04 1.42 -12.43
N ALA A 232 6.16 0.70 -12.53
CA ALA A 232 7.05 0.79 -13.69
C ALA A 232 6.37 0.30 -14.98
N HIS A 233 5.53 -0.74 -14.87
CA HIS A 233 4.79 -1.34 -15.98
C HIS A 233 3.29 -1.13 -15.81
N ILE A 234 2.62 -0.82 -16.92
CA ILE A 234 1.17 -0.54 -16.90
C ILE A 234 0.35 -1.80 -16.61
N ASP A 235 0.87 -2.97 -16.96
CA ASP A 235 0.20 -4.27 -16.80
C ASP A 235 -0.26 -4.49 -15.36
N VAL A 236 0.58 -4.12 -14.39
CA VAL A 236 0.25 -4.21 -12.95
C VAL A 236 -0.96 -3.35 -12.58
N THR A 237 -1.16 -2.23 -13.28
CA THR A 237 -2.33 -1.35 -13.08
C THR A 237 -3.54 -1.89 -13.83
N MET A 238 -3.32 -2.45 -15.03
CA MET A 238 -4.38 -3.05 -15.85
C MET A 238 -5.03 -4.25 -15.19
N GLU A 239 -4.27 -5.09 -14.48
CA GLU A 239 -4.82 -6.22 -13.71
C GLU A 239 -5.95 -5.77 -12.78
N VAL A 240 -5.79 -4.63 -12.09
CA VAL A 240 -6.83 -4.09 -11.21
C VAL A 240 -8.07 -3.66 -11.99
N TYR A 241 -7.89 -3.06 -13.17
CA TYR A 241 -9.02 -2.64 -14.03
C TYR A 241 -9.77 -3.83 -14.62
N ASN A 242 -9.10 -4.94 -14.94
CA ASN A 242 -9.72 -6.13 -15.51
C ASN A 242 -10.66 -6.83 -14.52
N HIS A 243 -10.43 -6.67 -13.21
CA HIS A 243 -11.32 -7.23 -12.17
C HIS A 243 -12.56 -6.38 -11.89
N LEU A 244 -12.62 -5.15 -12.39
CA LEU A 244 -13.79 -4.28 -12.25
C LEU A 244 -14.80 -4.62 -13.35
N GLY A 245 -15.79 -5.41 -13.01
CA GLY A 245 -16.82 -6.02 -13.86
C GLY A 245 -17.28 -5.22 -15.08
N ASP A 246 -17.26 -5.87 -16.25
CA ASP A 246 -17.21 -5.24 -17.56
C ASP A 246 -18.55 -4.69 -18.09
N ARG A 247 -19.70 -5.28 -17.75
CA ARG A 247 -20.95 -5.01 -18.46
C ARG A 247 -21.52 -3.62 -18.19
N ALA A 248 -21.66 -3.24 -16.94
CA ALA A 248 -22.16 -1.92 -16.55
C ALA A 248 -21.20 -0.79 -16.98
N ARG A 249 -19.92 -1.11 -17.07
CA ARG A 249 -18.89 -0.20 -17.57
C ARG A 249 -19.03 0.02 -19.08
N ILE A 250 -19.20 -1.05 -19.86
CA ILE A 250 -19.39 -0.97 -21.32
C ILE A 250 -20.64 -0.14 -21.63
N GLU A 251 -21.77 -0.42 -20.97
CA GLU A 251 -23.01 0.33 -21.16
C GLU A 251 -22.85 1.82 -20.83
N SER A 252 -22.11 2.15 -19.76
CA SER A 252 -21.81 3.52 -19.37
C SER A 252 -20.89 4.26 -20.37
N GLU A 253 -19.92 3.57 -20.96
CA GLU A 253 -19.05 4.18 -21.96
C GLU A 253 -19.77 4.41 -23.29
N ILE A 254 -20.65 3.48 -23.70
CA ILE A 254 -21.52 3.66 -24.87
C ILE A 254 -22.45 4.85 -24.67
N ALA A 255 -23.10 4.97 -23.50
CA ALA A 255 -23.96 6.12 -23.19
C ALA A 255 -23.22 7.48 -23.27
N LYS A 256 -21.92 7.51 -22.96
CA LYS A 256 -21.09 8.72 -23.14
C LYS A 256 -20.89 9.05 -24.63
N LEU A 257 -20.63 8.04 -25.47
CA LEU A 257 -20.53 8.25 -26.92
C LEU A 257 -21.83 8.81 -27.49
N ASP A 258 -22.96 8.27 -27.09
CA ASP A 258 -24.29 8.77 -27.49
C ASP A 258 -24.49 10.23 -27.06
N SER A 259 -24.04 10.59 -25.84
CA SER A 259 -24.17 11.96 -25.33
C SER A 259 -23.27 12.97 -26.01
N MET A 260 -22.17 12.53 -26.64
CA MET A 260 -21.22 13.38 -27.38
C MET A 260 -21.69 13.67 -28.80
N ALA A 261 -22.87 13.16 -29.23
CA ALA A 261 -23.41 13.32 -30.58
C ALA A 261 -22.36 13.03 -31.69
N VAL A 262 -21.51 12.04 -31.46
CA VAL A 262 -20.54 11.59 -32.48
C VAL A 262 -21.32 10.81 -33.54
N ASN A 263 -21.52 11.45 -34.70
CA ASN A 263 -22.03 10.77 -35.88
C ASN A 263 -20.92 9.92 -36.47
N PHE A 264 -21.04 8.61 -36.41
CA PHE A 264 -20.18 7.65 -37.09
C PHE A 264 -20.61 7.44 -38.53
#